data_3aed2350f7f64e98ef6903a2bd83225c
#
_entry.id   3aed2350f7f64e98ef6903a2bd83225c
#
_cell.length_a   1.000
_cell.length_b   1.000
_cell.length_c   1.000
_cell.angle_alpha   90.00
_cell.angle_beta   90.00
_cell.angle_gamma   90.00
#
_symmetry.space_group_name_H-M   'P 1'
#
loop_
_entity.id
_entity.type
_entity.pdbx_description
1 polymer ?
#
loop_
_entity_poly.entity_id
_entity_poly.type
_entity_poly.pdbx_seq_one_letter_code
_entity_poly.pdbx_strand_id
1 'polypeptide(L)'
;MRFIIANEFYQQMLQMPYHTPDCYVRPGEYLHHMYIDGVKYVIAPAVLDCLAEAETKEDAEAVAHLRLHKLHFEGLLADAERTGTLTDEVTLLGDAPPTDEESLPPVGNTYTPRVPSRWEDLGLDLPFLFDMVLRVIYTRGHLTGAELANELAIPFPVLNPILQAIRKQTLIDIVSQRGNSGDASFVYEIKPPKGTSALQDALEKTSYSGPTPVPFSDYVESVLAQTVKRLVVTRRSIRKAFEDLVVTDEVFNEIGPAINSAQSIFFFGYPGNGKTSIAERITRLMGEAIYIPYAIEANGQIVKVFDPIQHTPVVDDDSQTDVTETILKRGGQYDQRFVRVKRPTIVVGGELTMPMLDLKYNAVGKFYEAPLQMKANGGIFMIDDFGRQQVRAMDLLNRWIVPLEKKYDYLNTVNGTKIEVPFDQLLIFSTNLDPHQLADEAFLRRIKFKIEIRDPDEAQFRRIWQLVCKGKRVEFDERGIDYLIHKWYKTQKRPYRMCQPRDILDQMMSIAKYNMERVNFSPDLIDAACATYFISEVQKNFGASMQLK
;
A
#
# COMPACT_ATOMS: atom_id res chain seq x y z
N MET A 1 -31.93 -5.36 23.44
CA MET A 1 -32.30 -5.55 22.04
C MET A 1 -31.16 -5.07 21.18
N ARG A 2 -30.66 -5.87 20.26
CA ARG A 2 -29.47 -5.54 19.46
C ARG A 2 -29.77 -5.64 17.99
N PHE A 3 -29.40 -4.65 17.21
CA PHE A 3 -29.70 -4.58 15.78
C PHE A 3 -28.43 -4.38 14.99
N ILE A 4 -28.27 -5.12 13.91
CA ILE A 4 -27.20 -4.92 12.95
C ILE A 4 -27.81 -4.93 11.55
N ILE A 5 -27.74 -3.86 10.78
CA ILE A 5 -28.24 -3.75 9.40
C ILE A 5 -27.23 -4.35 8.43
N ALA A 6 -27.72 -4.92 7.31
CA ALA A 6 -26.87 -5.30 6.19
C ALA A 6 -26.07 -4.09 5.69
N ASN A 7 -24.81 -4.34 5.35
CA ASN A 7 -23.91 -3.31 4.83
C ASN A 7 -24.49 -2.60 3.59
N GLU A 8 -25.26 -3.31 2.77
CA GLU A 8 -25.96 -2.76 1.60
C GLU A 8 -26.96 -1.67 1.98
N PHE A 9 -27.75 -1.86 3.02
CA PHE A 9 -28.71 -0.87 3.47
C PHE A 9 -28.02 0.37 4.07
N TYR A 10 -26.95 0.16 4.82
CA TYR A 10 -26.09 1.22 5.34
C TYR A 10 -25.45 2.04 4.21
N GLN A 11 -24.96 1.40 3.16
CA GLN A 11 -24.40 2.07 1.99
C GLN A 11 -25.47 2.86 1.21
N GLN A 12 -26.70 2.36 1.12
CA GLN A 12 -27.82 3.08 0.54
C GLN A 12 -28.17 4.32 1.35
N MET A 13 -28.20 4.23 2.68
CA MET A 13 -28.42 5.37 3.56
C MET A 13 -27.34 6.45 3.40
N LEU A 14 -26.08 6.07 3.26
CA LEU A 14 -24.95 7.00 3.04
C LEU A 14 -25.05 7.76 1.71
N GLN A 15 -25.75 7.22 0.73
CA GLN A 15 -25.94 7.85 -0.59
C GLN A 15 -27.15 8.79 -0.65
N MET A 16 -27.92 8.91 0.43
CA MET A 16 -29.09 9.78 0.44
C MET A 16 -28.70 11.25 0.55
N PRO A 17 -29.30 12.13 -0.28
CA PRO A 17 -28.94 13.55 -0.31
C PRO A 17 -29.39 14.34 0.93
N TYR A 18 -30.16 13.76 1.84
CA TYR A 18 -30.83 14.45 2.95
C TYR A 18 -30.32 14.10 4.34
N HIS A 19 -29.17 13.44 4.46
CA HIS A 19 -28.64 13.11 5.77
C HIS A 19 -27.78 14.25 6.32
N THR A 20 -27.95 14.54 7.58
CA THR A 20 -27.07 15.43 8.33
C THR A 20 -25.89 14.62 8.89
N PRO A 21 -24.73 15.24 9.20
CA PRO A 21 -23.61 14.56 9.85
C PRO A 21 -23.98 13.79 11.13
N ASP A 22 -25.03 14.24 11.83
CA ASP A 22 -25.51 13.63 13.07
C ASP A 22 -26.29 12.33 12.85
N CYS A 23 -26.70 12.04 11.62
CA CYS A 23 -27.40 10.82 11.23
C CYS A 23 -26.43 9.65 10.87
N TYR A 24 -25.13 9.88 10.91
CA TYR A 24 -24.15 8.84 10.60
C TYR A 24 -23.83 7.99 11.81
N VAL A 25 -23.77 6.69 11.55
CA VAL A 25 -23.15 5.75 12.47
C VAL A 25 -21.66 6.06 12.55
N ARG A 26 -21.20 6.53 13.69
CA ARG A 26 -19.78 6.70 13.93
C ARG A 26 -19.12 5.33 14.10
N PRO A 27 -17.92 5.09 13.55
CA PRO A 27 -17.20 3.87 13.82
C PRO A 27 -17.04 3.65 15.33
N GLY A 28 -17.61 2.56 15.87
CA GLY A 28 -17.57 2.23 17.29
C GLY A 28 -18.85 2.48 18.08
N GLU A 29 -19.87 3.13 17.52
CA GLU A 29 -21.16 3.43 18.20
C GLU A 29 -22.28 2.42 17.92
N TYR A 30 -21.94 1.16 17.67
CA TYR A 30 -22.95 0.12 17.42
C TYR A 30 -23.47 -0.47 18.73
N LEU A 31 -24.76 -0.24 19.01
CA LEU A 31 -25.36 -0.74 20.25
C LEU A 31 -26.25 -1.98 20.06
N HIS A 32 -26.67 -2.28 18.83
CA HIS A 32 -27.67 -3.28 18.61
C HIS A 32 -27.36 -4.17 17.40
N HIS A 33 -27.58 -5.47 17.52
CA HIS A 33 -27.48 -6.38 16.38
C HIS A 33 -28.67 -7.32 16.25
N MET A 34 -28.99 -7.69 15.01
CA MET A 34 -30.07 -8.57 14.64
C MET A 34 -29.62 -9.54 13.56
N TYR A 35 -30.09 -10.78 13.63
CA TYR A 35 -29.90 -11.76 12.57
C TYR A 35 -31.22 -12.03 11.87
N ILE A 36 -31.26 -11.90 10.55
CA ILE A 36 -32.39 -12.25 9.69
C ILE A 36 -31.87 -13.16 8.59
N ASP A 37 -32.43 -14.36 8.47
CA ASP A 37 -32.04 -15.37 7.47
C ASP A 37 -30.52 -15.65 7.40
N GLY A 38 -29.85 -15.68 8.57
CA GLY A 38 -28.41 -15.89 8.68
C GLY A 38 -27.54 -14.66 8.33
N VAL A 39 -28.13 -13.54 7.94
CA VAL A 39 -27.43 -12.29 7.66
C VAL A 39 -27.43 -11.39 8.91
N LYS A 40 -26.25 -10.88 9.25
CA LYS A 40 -26.04 -10.02 10.40
C LYS A 40 -26.28 -8.54 10.04
N TYR A 41 -27.19 -7.88 10.78
CA TYR A 41 -27.57 -6.48 10.56
C TYR A 41 -27.17 -5.58 11.73
N VAL A 42 -26.63 -4.40 11.50
CA VAL A 42 -26.16 -3.44 12.54
C VAL A 42 -26.83 -2.09 12.38
N ILE A 43 -27.47 -1.59 13.43
CA ILE A 43 -28.02 -0.25 13.46
C ILE A 43 -27.49 0.53 14.67
N ALA A 44 -27.14 1.78 14.48
CA ALA A 44 -26.82 2.68 15.58
C ALA A 44 -28.07 3.38 16.10
N PRO A 45 -28.15 3.69 17.39
CA PRO A 45 -29.24 4.49 17.95
C PRO A 45 -29.40 5.83 17.25
N ALA A 46 -28.31 6.49 16.87
CA ALA A 46 -28.31 7.73 16.14
C ALA A 46 -29.15 7.69 14.83
N VAL A 47 -29.24 6.53 14.17
CA VAL A 47 -30.08 6.37 12.98
C VAL A 47 -31.55 6.37 13.32
N LEU A 48 -31.96 5.77 14.44
CA LEU A 48 -33.34 5.80 14.92
C LEU A 48 -33.75 7.20 15.35
N ASP A 49 -32.86 7.93 16.01
CA ASP A 49 -33.09 9.30 16.43
C ASP A 49 -33.26 10.24 15.21
N CYS A 50 -32.43 10.08 14.18
CA CYS A 50 -32.55 10.80 12.92
C CYS A 50 -33.86 10.53 12.18
N LEU A 51 -34.33 9.28 12.17
CA LEU A 51 -35.62 8.92 11.59
C LEU A 51 -36.78 9.58 12.35
N ALA A 52 -36.67 9.66 13.67
CA ALA A 52 -37.65 10.34 14.51
C ALA A 52 -37.65 11.88 14.30
N GLU A 53 -36.45 12.48 14.24
CA GLU A 53 -36.29 13.92 13.96
C GLU A 53 -36.82 14.33 12.58
N ALA A 54 -36.61 13.51 11.56
CA ALA A 54 -37.08 13.80 10.21
C ALA A 54 -38.60 13.83 10.09
N GLU A 55 -39.32 13.12 10.95
CA GLU A 55 -40.78 13.19 11.00
C GLU A 55 -41.31 14.59 11.42
N THR A 56 -40.47 15.40 12.04
CA THR A 56 -40.82 16.76 12.51
C THR A 56 -40.38 17.87 11.56
N LYS A 57 -39.63 17.56 10.49
CA LYS A 57 -39.15 18.55 9.51
C LYS A 57 -40.19 18.85 8.42
N GLU A 58 -40.31 20.13 8.01
CA GLU A 58 -41.20 20.58 6.94
C GLU A 58 -40.78 20.11 5.52
N ASP A 59 -39.60 19.50 5.34
CA ASP A 59 -39.17 18.97 4.06
C ASP A 59 -39.87 17.64 3.74
N ALA A 60 -40.96 17.73 2.97
CA ALA A 60 -41.84 16.60 2.65
C ALA A 60 -41.13 15.45 1.89
N GLU A 61 -40.12 15.77 1.09
CA GLU A 61 -39.39 14.77 0.30
C GLU A 61 -38.40 14.00 1.16
N ALA A 62 -37.61 14.69 2.00
CA ALA A 62 -36.72 14.06 2.97
C ALA A 62 -37.48 13.21 3.98
N VAL A 63 -38.61 13.72 4.49
CA VAL A 63 -39.50 12.98 5.41
C VAL A 63 -40.07 11.73 4.73
N ALA A 64 -40.48 11.80 3.45
CA ALA A 64 -40.99 10.65 2.72
C ALA A 64 -39.95 9.56 2.56
N HIS A 65 -38.71 9.90 2.20
CA HIS A 65 -37.61 8.96 2.09
C HIS A 65 -37.25 8.30 3.44
N LEU A 66 -37.13 9.10 4.50
CA LEU A 66 -36.83 8.59 5.84
C LEU A 66 -37.95 7.73 6.41
N ARG A 67 -39.22 8.06 6.14
CA ARG A 67 -40.36 7.20 6.50
C ARG A 67 -40.33 5.86 5.77
N LEU A 68 -39.99 5.84 4.50
CA LEU A 68 -39.86 4.59 3.73
C LEU A 68 -38.80 3.67 4.35
N HIS A 69 -37.68 4.20 4.76
CA HIS A 69 -36.61 3.45 5.43
C HIS A 69 -37.00 3.00 6.85
N LYS A 70 -37.71 3.86 7.58
CA LYS A 70 -38.24 3.48 8.89
C LYS A 70 -39.23 2.32 8.78
N LEU A 71 -40.17 2.38 7.84
CA LEU A 71 -41.13 1.30 7.57
C LEU A 71 -40.43 0.01 7.14
N HIS A 72 -39.41 0.09 6.31
CA HIS A 72 -38.63 -1.07 5.91
C HIS A 72 -37.91 -1.69 7.12
N PHE A 73 -37.32 -0.86 7.96
CA PHE A 73 -36.64 -1.29 9.18
C PHE A 73 -37.60 -1.90 10.21
N GLU A 74 -38.77 -1.29 10.44
CA GLU A 74 -39.81 -1.84 11.31
C GLU A 74 -40.33 -3.18 10.78
N GLY A 75 -40.45 -3.33 9.45
CA GLY A 75 -40.76 -4.61 8.81
C GLY A 75 -39.73 -5.69 9.07
N LEU A 76 -38.45 -5.36 8.96
CA LEU A 76 -37.36 -6.28 9.27
C LEU A 76 -37.35 -6.69 10.76
N LEU A 77 -37.64 -5.74 11.66
CA LEU A 77 -37.79 -6.01 13.10
C LEU A 77 -38.91 -6.98 13.38
N ALA A 78 -40.10 -6.72 12.83
CA ALA A 78 -41.27 -7.57 13.02
C ALA A 78 -41.03 -8.99 12.47
N ASP A 79 -40.32 -9.11 11.34
CA ASP A 79 -39.94 -10.41 10.79
C ASP A 79 -38.93 -11.14 11.68
N ALA A 80 -37.96 -10.43 12.25
CA ALA A 80 -36.97 -11.03 13.16
C ALA A 80 -37.61 -11.47 14.49
N GLU A 81 -38.55 -10.71 15.02
CA GLU A 81 -39.35 -11.12 16.19
C GLU A 81 -40.17 -12.36 15.89
N ARG A 82 -40.83 -12.43 14.72
CA ARG A 82 -41.63 -13.57 14.29
C ARG A 82 -40.80 -14.84 14.06
N THR A 83 -39.59 -14.70 13.56
CA THR A 83 -38.69 -15.85 13.29
C THR A 83 -37.84 -16.25 14.48
N GLY A 84 -37.89 -15.50 15.59
CA GLY A 84 -37.12 -15.78 16.80
C GLY A 84 -35.60 -15.53 16.64
N THR A 85 -35.21 -14.79 15.60
CA THR A 85 -33.80 -14.46 15.34
C THR A 85 -33.33 -13.22 16.10
N LEU A 86 -34.23 -12.59 16.85
CA LEU A 86 -33.90 -11.45 17.71
C LEU A 86 -33.25 -11.93 19.00
N THR A 87 -32.06 -11.49 19.30
CA THR A 87 -31.36 -11.81 20.54
C THR A 87 -31.49 -10.69 21.57
N ASP A 88 -31.87 -11.02 22.81
CA ASP A 88 -32.10 -10.06 23.90
C ASP A 88 -30.83 -9.56 24.59
N GLU A 89 -29.66 -10.00 24.18
CA GLU A 89 -28.41 -9.56 24.78
C GLU A 89 -27.88 -8.23 24.22
N VAL A 90 -27.60 -7.26 25.09
CA VAL A 90 -26.91 -6.02 24.78
C VAL A 90 -25.41 -6.20 25.09
N THR A 91 -24.53 -6.18 24.12
CA THR A 91 -23.07 -6.08 24.33
C THR A 91 -22.60 -4.75 23.74
N LEU A 92 -22.06 -3.90 24.58
CA LEU A 92 -21.31 -2.75 24.12
C LEU A 92 -20.11 -3.28 23.35
N LEU A 93 -19.96 -2.90 22.09
CA LEU A 93 -18.74 -3.20 21.34
C LEU A 93 -17.59 -2.39 21.95
N GLY A 94 -16.99 -2.90 22.99
CA GLY A 94 -15.88 -2.26 23.73
C GLY A 94 -15.38 -3.07 24.91
N ASP A 95 -16.24 -3.84 25.58
CA ASP A 95 -15.93 -4.45 26.88
C ASP A 95 -15.93 -5.98 26.93
N ALA A 96 -16.18 -6.67 25.83
CA ALA A 96 -15.98 -8.13 25.78
C ALA A 96 -14.88 -8.47 24.76
N PRO A 97 -13.90 -9.29 25.15
CA PRO A 97 -13.07 -9.94 24.14
C PRO A 97 -14.02 -10.73 23.23
N PRO A 98 -13.85 -10.67 21.90
CA PRO A 98 -14.63 -11.47 21.00
C PRO A 98 -14.37 -12.94 21.33
N THR A 99 -15.36 -13.59 21.96
CA THR A 99 -15.42 -15.03 22.05
C THR A 99 -15.80 -15.51 20.66
N ASP A 100 -14.92 -16.33 20.16
CA ASP A 100 -15.01 -17.14 18.93
C ASP A 100 -14.75 -16.43 17.59
N GLU A 101 -13.91 -17.13 16.87
CA GLU A 101 -13.30 -16.90 15.58
C GLU A 101 -14.32 -16.93 14.42
N GLU A 102 -15.37 -16.15 14.46
CA GLU A 102 -15.97 -15.74 13.21
C GLU A 102 -15.21 -14.51 12.74
N SER A 103 -14.21 -14.78 11.92
CA SER A 103 -13.55 -13.81 11.08
C SER A 103 -14.58 -12.84 10.53
N LEU A 104 -14.47 -11.54 10.91
CA LEU A 104 -14.86 -10.51 9.94
C LEU A 104 -14.35 -11.02 8.60
N PRO A 105 -15.23 -11.17 7.56
CA PRO A 105 -14.72 -11.56 6.26
C PRO A 105 -13.54 -10.63 6.01
N PRO A 106 -12.38 -11.16 5.62
CA PRO A 106 -11.28 -10.30 5.26
C PRO A 106 -11.89 -9.28 4.31
N VAL A 107 -11.73 -7.98 4.60
CA VAL A 107 -12.07 -6.95 3.64
C VAL A 107 -11.05 -7.10 2.55
N GLY A 108 -11.21 -8.21 1.81
CA GLY A 108 -10.38 -8.60 0.71
C GLY A 108 -10.52 -7.57 -0.39
N ASN A 109 -9.46 -7.30 -1.10
CA ASN A 109 -9.54 -6.55 -2.33
C ASN A 109 -10.47 -7.30 -3.29
N THR A 110 -11.72 -6.85 -3.38
CA THR A 110 -12.73 -7.45 -4.27
C THR A 110 -12.55 -7.02 -5.73
N TYR A 111 -11.66 -6.06 -5.98
CA TYR A 111 -11.38 -5.61 -7.34
C TYR A 111 -10.55 -6.64 -8.08
N THR A 112 -11.05 -7.02 -9.25
CA THR A 112 -10.32 -7.86 -10.21
C THR A 112 -10.47 -7.21 -11.59
N PRO A 113 -9.36 -6.86 -12.27
CA PRO A 113 -9.42 -6.28 -13.60
C PRO A 113 -10.15 -7.22 -14.56
N ARG A 114 -11.16 -6.73 -15.26
CA ARG A 114 -11.95 -7.55 -16.19
C ARG A 114 -11.13 -7.94 -17.40
N VAL A 115 -11.16 -9.22 -17.75
CA VAL A 115 -10.52 -9.71 -18.97
C VAL A 115 -11.24 -9.13 -20.20
N PRO A 116 -10.54 -8.44 -21.13
CA PRO A 116 -11.15 -7.93 -22.34
C PRO A 116 -11.65 -9.10 -23.21
N SER A 117 -12.84 -8.96 -23.75
CA SER A 117 -13.46 -9.95 -24.65
C SER A 117 -13.38 -9.54 -26.12
N ARG A 118 -13.25 -8.25 -26.39
CA ARG A 118 -13.09 -7.66 -27.71
C ARG A 118 -12.00 -6.59 -27.66
N TRP A 119 -11.47 -6.21 -28.83
CA TRP A 119 -10.42 -5.20 -28.91
C TRP A 119 -10.89 -3.80 -28.42
N GLU A 120 -12.18 -3.49 -28.57
CA GLU A 120 -12.79 -2.23 -28.08
C GLU A 120 -12.73 -2.14 -26.56
N ASP A 121 -12.79 -3.28 -25.87
CA ASP A 121 -12.70 -3.36 -24.40
C ASP A 121 -11.30 -2.97 -23.89
N LEU A 122 -10.30 -2.88 -24.78
CA LEU A 122 -8.96 -2.39 -24.42
C LEU A 122 -8.95 -0.88 -24.14
N GLY A 123 -9.96 -0.14 -24.64
CA GLY A 123 -10.10 1.30 -24.45
C GLY A 123 -9.04 2.14 -25.18
N LEU A 124 -8.39 1.57 -26.18
CA LEU A 124 -7.31 2.20 -26.96
C LEU A 124 -7.68 2.25 -28.44
N ASP A 125 -7.18 3.26 -29.15
CA ASP A 125 -7.41 3.42 -30.59
C ASP A 125 -6.68 2.36 -31.40
N LEU A 126 -7.30 1.91 -32.52
CA LEU A 126 -6.69 0.94 -33.43
C LEU A 126 -5.28 1.35 -33.94
N PRO A 127 -5.04 2.61 -34.35
CA PRO A 127 -3.69 3.04 -34.75
C PRO A 127 -2.65 2.86 -33.63
N PHE A 128 -3.02 3.13 -32.39
CA PHE A 128 -2.14 2.91 -31.24
C PHE A 128 -1.81 1.41 -31.08
N LEU A 129 -2.82 0.55 -31.21
CA LEU A 129 -2.64 -0.91 -31.11
C LEU A 129 -1.79 -1.45 -32.27
N PHE A 130 -1.93 -0.88 -33.48
CA PHE A 130 -1.07 -1.21 -34.62
C PHE A 130 0.39 -0.87 -34.34
N ASP A 131 0.65 0.35 -33.84
CA ASP A 131 1.98 0.78 -33.46
C ASP A 131 2.59 -0.15 -32.41
N MET A 132 1.80 -0.61 -31.40
CA MET A 132 2.23 -1.56 -30.38
C MET A 132 2.66 -2.90 -30.99
N VAL A 133 1.82 -3.49 -31.86
CA VAL A 133 2.12 -4.77 -32.51
C VAL A 133 3.41 -4.65 -33.36
N LEU A 134 3.53 -3.60 -34.16
CA LEU A 134 4.72 -3.39 -35.03
C LEU A 134 6.00 -3.27 -34.19
N ARG A 135 5.95 -2.52 -33.09
CA ARG A 135 7.11 -2.37 -32.17
C ARG A 135 7.52 -3.69 -31.53
N VAL A 136 6.54 -4.50 -31.09
CA VAL A 136 6.83 -5.81 -30.48
C VAL A 136 7.45 -6.76 -31.50
N ILE A 137 6.89 -6.85 -32.73
CA ILE A 137 7.48 -7.66 -33.81
C ILE A 137 8.90 -7.20 -34.14
N TYR A 138 9.14 -5.89 -34.21
CA TYR A 138 10.46 -5.34 -34.46
C TYR A 138 11.49 -5.69 -33.36
N THR A 139 11.07 -5.55 -32.10
CA THR A 139 11.97 -5.74 -30.95
C THR A 139 12.28 -7.21 -30.69
N ARG A 140 11.30 -8.10 -30.88
CA ARG A 140 11.42 -9.54 -30.58
C ARG A 140 11.70 -10.43 -31.79
N GLY A 141 11.47 -9.90 -32.99
CA GLY A 141 11.61 -10.65 -34.25
C GLY A 141 10.34 -11.42 -34.63
N HIS A 142 10.53 -12.54 -35.32
CA HIS A 142 9.43 -13.38 -35.80
C HIS A 142 8.70 -14.08 -34.65
N LEU A 143 7.48 -13.65 -34.35
CA LEU A 143 6.64 -14.18 -33.28
C LEU A 143 5.38 -14.82 -33.82
N THR A 144 4.93 -15.90 -33.20
CA THR A 144 3.60 -16.45 -33.40
C THR A 144 2.53 -15.53 -32.82
N GLY A 145 1.27 -15.70 -33.27
CA GLY A 145 0.14 -14.95 -32.72
C GLY A 145 -0.01 -15.18 -31.19
N ALA A 146 0.28 -16.39 -30.70
CA ALA A 146 0.25 -16.71 -29.29
C ALA A 146 1.38 -15.99 -28.52
N GLU A 147 2.61 -15.97 -29.06
CA GLU A 147 3.72 -15.23 -28.48
C GLU A 147 3.47 -13.72 -28.45
N LEU A 148 2.88 -13.16 -29.53
CA LEU A 148 2.46 -11.77 -29.59
C LEU A 148 1.40 -11.45 -28.51
N ALA A 149 0.42 -12.34 -28.33
CA ALA A 149 -0.60 -12.21 -27.31
C ALA A 149 0.02 -12.14 -25.90
N ASN A 150 1.02 -12.99 -25.63
CA ASN A 150 1.74 -13.01 -24.35
C ASN A 150 2.60 -11.74 -24.16
N GLU A 151 3.36 -11.30 -25.16
CA GLU A 151 4.19 -10.08 -25.07
C GLU A 151 3.33 -8.81 -24.89
N LEU A 152 2.19 -8.75 -25.55
CA LEU A 152 1.25 -7.63 -25.43
C LEU A 152 0.32 -7.73 -24.22
N ALA A 153 0.32 -8.88 -23.53
CA ALA A 153 -0.59 -9.20 -22.43
C ALA A 153 -2.09 -9.07 -22.81
N ILE A 154 -2.43 -9.43 -24.04
CA ILE A 154 -3.79 -9.42 -24.59
C ILE A 154 -4.20 -10.84 -24.95
N PRO A 155 -5.41 -11.33 -24.60
CA PRO A 155 -5.88 -12.64 -25.06
C PRO A 155 -5.86 -12.76 -26.57
N PHE A 156 -5.39 -13.90 -27.11
CA PHE A 156 -5.29 -14.08 -28.57
C PHE A 156 -6.61 -13.84 -29.33
N PRO A 157 -7.79 -14.25 -28.81
CA PRO A 157 -9.07 -13.94 -29.47
C PRO A 157 -9.33 -12.44 -29.64
N VAL A 158 -8.82 -11.61 -28.74
CA VAL A 158 -8.91 -10.13 -28.78
C VAL A 158 -7.87 -9.55 -29.72
N LEU A 159 -6.67 -10.14 -29.78
CA LEU A 159 -5.58 -9.70 -30.63
C LEU A 159 -5.78 -10.08 -32.09
N ASN A 160 -6.39 -11.24 -32.39
CA ASN A 160 -6.53 -11.76 -33.76
C ASN A 160 -7.23 -10.78 -34.72
N PRO A 161 -8.37 -10.14 -34.39
CA PRO A 161 -8.98 -9.11 -35.23
C PRO A 161 -8.04 -7.93 -35.54
N ILE A 162 -7.19 -7.54 -34.57
CA ILE A 162 -6.20 -6.47 -34.75
C ILE A 162 -5.14 -6.92 -35.76
N LEU A 163 -4.60 -8.15 -35.62
CA LEU A 163 -3.62 -8.71 -36.59
C LEU A 163 -4.20 -8.81 -38.00
N GLN A 164 -5.45 -9.23 -38.13
CA GLN A 164 -6.14 -9.27 -39.43
C GLN A 164 -6.30 -7.86 -40.03
N ALA A 165 -6.63 -6.85 -39.21
CA ALA A 165 -6.74 -5.46 -39.66
C ALA A 165 -5.39 -4.89 -40.12
N ILE A 166 -4.31 -5.13 -39.36
CA ILE A 166 -2.94 -4.71 -39.73
C ILE A 166 -2.51 -5.39 -41.05
N ARG A 167 -2.81 -6.69 -41.17
CA ARG A 167 -2.50 -7.47 -42.36
C ARG A 167 -3.29 -6.98 -43.60
N LYS A 168 -4.58 -6.63 -43.42
CA LYS A 168 -5.41 -6.04 -44.49
C LYS A 168 -4.83 -4.73 -45.00
N GLN A 169 -4.15 -3.97 -44.14
CA GLN A 169 -3.42 -2.75 -44.51
C GLN A 169 -2.03 -3.04 -45.12
N THR A 170 -1.64 -4.31 -45.24
CA THR A 170 -0.35 -4.75 -45.78
C THR A 170 0.88 -4.28 -44.96
N LEU A 171 0.71 -4.10 -43.66
CA LEU A 171 1.79 -3.69 -42.75
C LEU A 171 2.57 -4.89 -42.19
N ILE A 172 1.88 -6.05 -42.02
CA ILE A 172 2.49 -7.33 -41.62
C ILE A 172 2.07 -8.42 -42.59
N ASP A 173 2.84 -9.52 -42.62
CA ASP A 173 2.50 -10.74 -43.34
C ASP A 173 2.76 -12.01 -42.53
N ILE A 174 2.23 -13.14 -42.96
CA ILE A 174 2.47 -14.46 -42.40
C ILE A 174 3.59 -15.12 -43.18
N VAL A 175 4.67 -15.48 -42.53
CA VAL A 175 5.84 -16.12 -43.15
C VAL A 175 5.88 -17.62 -42.96
N SER A 176 5.31 -18.11 -41.87
CA SER A 176 5.30 -19.55 -41.58
C SER A 176 4.23 -19.86 -40.52
N GLN A 177 4.12 -21.14 -40.20
CA GLN A 177 3.28 -21.62 -39.10
C GLN A 177 4.12 -22.52 -38.17
N ARG A 178 4.04 -22.26 -36.85
CA ARG A 178 4.70 -23.08 -35.82
C ARG A 178 3.64 -23.77 -34.97
N GLY A 179 3.37 -25.05 -35.25
CA GLY A 179 2.37 -25.84 -34.51
C GLY A 179 1.01 -25.93 -35.18
N ASN A 180 0.03 -26.54 -34.50
CA ASN A 180 -1.30 -26.86 -35.04
C ASN A 180 -2.43 -26.08 -34.35
N SER A 181 -2.14 -24.99 -33.67
CA SER A 181 -3.13 -24.22 -32.86
C SER A 181 -3.92 -23.18 -33.71
N GLY A 182 -4.16 -23.44 -34.98
CA GLY A 182 -4.89 -22.54 -35.87
C GLY A 182 -4.18 -21.21 -36.07
N ASP A 183 -4.95 -20.10 -36.11
CA ASP A 183 -4.41 -18.76 -36.36
C ASP A 183 -3.37 -18.30 -35.32
N ALA A 184 -3.43 -18.79 -34.10
CA ALA A 184 -2.48 -18.46 -33.04
C ALA A 184 -1.06 -18.99 -33.34
N SER A 185 -0.91 -19.97 -34.22
CA SER A 185 0.36 -20.56 -34.63
C SER A 185 1.02 -19.88 -35.85
N PHE A 186 0.36 -18.93 -36.48
CA PHE A 186 0.95 -18.16 -37.57
C PHE A 186 2.05 -17.25 -37.08
N VAL A 187 3.18 -17.23 -37.79
CA VAL A 187 4.33 -16.38 -37.53
C VAL A 187 4.23 -15.12 -38.38
N TYR A 188 4.29 -13.98 -37.73
CA TYR A 188 4.15 -12.67 -38.32
C TYR A 188 5.48 -11.97 -38.50
N GLU A 189 5.63 -11.22 -39.60
CA GLU A 189 6.71 -10.29 -39.87
C GLU A 189 6.22 -8.96 -40.41
N ILE A 190 7.05 -7.93 -40.34
CA ILE A 190 6.76 -6.59 -40.89
C ILE A 190 6.97 -6.62 -42.39
N LYS A 191 5.95 -6.21 -43.17
CA LYS A 191 5.96 -6.25 -44.62
C LYS A 191 6.48 -4.96 -45.25
N PRO A 192 7.65 -4.98 -45.93
CA PRO A 192 8.15 -3.81 -46.66
C PRO A 192 7.29 -3.49 -47.89
N PRO A 193 7.25 -2.24 -48.39
CA PRO A 193 7.81 -1.03 -47.75
C PRO A 193 6.86 -0.38 -46.75
N LYS A 194 5.56 -0.64 -46.80
CA LYS A 194 4.55 0.04 -45.99
C LYS A 194 4.69 -0.25 -44.50
N GLY A 195 4.89 -1.52 -44.14
CA GLY A 195 5.08 -1.90 -42.71
C GLY A 195 6.34 -1.29 -42.13
N THR A 196 7.42 -1.20 -42.91
CA THR A 196 8.67 -0.56 -42.46
C THR A 196 8.47 0.94 -42.25
N SER A 197 7.75 1.64 -43.14
CA SER A 197 7.44 3.05 -42.95
C SER A 197 6.57 3.28 -41.70
N ALA A 198 5.49 2.49 -41.56
CA ALA A 198 4.61 2.58 -40.38
C ALA A 198 5.36 2.28 -39.07
N LEU A 199 6.31 1.34 -39.08
CA LEU A 199 7.17 1.07 -37.96
C LEU A 199 8.07 2.28 -37.61
N GLN A 200 8.66 2.95 -38.61
CA GLN A 200 9.47 4.15 -38.37
C GLN A 200 8.62 5.23 -37.70
N ASP A 201 7.42 5.50 -38.23
CA ASP A 201 6.47 6.45 -37.62
C ASP A 201 6.12 6.06 -36.16
N ALA A 202 5.92 4.75 -35.89
CA ALA A 202 5.63 4.24 -34.56
C ALA A 202 6.84 4.42 -33.60
N LEU A 203 8.08 4.23 -34.07
CA LEU A 203 9.31 4.41 -33.31
C LEU A 203 9.65 5.89 -33.08
N GLU A 204 9.21 6.78 -33.97
CA GLU A 204 9.32 8.22 -33.76
C GLU A 204 8.49 8.69 -32.58
N LYS A 205 7.32 8.07 -32.34
CA LYS A 205 6.45 8.38 -31.19
C LYS A 205 7.01 7.81 -29.89
N THR A 206 7.34 6.53 -29.87
CA THR A 206 7.90 5.83 -28.71
C THR A 206 8.53 4.50 -29.11
N SER A 207 9.56 4.05 -28.38
CA SER A 207 10.12 2.71 -28.52
C SER A 207 9.62 1.73 -27.45
N TYR A 208 8.59 2.10 -26.69
CA TYR A 208 8.00 1.19 -25.70
C TYR A 208 7.52 -0.10 -26.39
N SER A 209 7.99 -1.23 -25.88
CA SER A 209 7.68 -2.57 -26.35
C SER A 209 7.48 -3.47 -25.15
N GLY A 210 6.26 -3.94 -24.93
CA GLY A 210 5.87 -4.74 -23.78
C GLY A 210 4.36 -4.85 -23.64
N PRO A 211 3.84 -5.18 -22.45
CA PRO A 211 2.40 -5.27 -22.21
C PRO A 211 1.67 -4.00 -22.65
N THR A 212 0.54 -4.20 -23.29
CA THR A 212 -0.27 -3.08 -23.78
C THR A 212 -0.70 -2.17 -22.66
N PRO A 213 -0.48 -0.86 -22.74
CA PRO A 213 -0.93 0.08 -21.72
C PRO A 213 -2.43 0.01 -21.48
N VAL A 214 -2.88 0.28 -20.28
CA VAL A 214 -4.31 0.48 -20.01
C VAL A 214 -4.65 1.97 -20.12
N PRO A 215 -5.88 2.35 -20.47
CA PRO A 215 -6.33 3.73 -20.45
C PRO A 215 -6.12 4.36 -19.05
N PHE A 216 -5.84 5.65 -19.03
CA PHE A 216 -5.69 6.38 -17.77
C PHE A 216 -6.94 6.29 -16.87
N SER A 217 -8.15 6.29 -17.47
CA SER A 217 -9.42 6.09 -16.75
C SER A 217 -9.47 4.78 -15.97
N ASP A 218 -9.03 3.68 -16.59
CA ASP A 218 -9.03 2.35 -15.99
C ASP A 218 -8.01 2.25 -14.85
N TYR A 219 -6.88 2.94 -15.00
CA TYR A 219 -5.91 3.08 -13.90
C TYR A 219 -6.52 3.81 -12.71
N VAL A 220 -7.18 4.96 -12.93
CA VAL A 220 -7.83 5.72 -11.85
C VAL A 220 -8.90 4.87 -11.17
N GLU A 221 -9.75 4.18 -11.94
CA GLU A 221 -10.77 3.28 -11.40
C GLU A 221 -10.11 2.18 -10.55
N SER A 222 -9.04 1.55 -11.05
CA SER A 222 -8.35 0.48 -10.34
C SER A 222 -7.77 0.95 -9.00
N VAL A 223 -7.16 2.14 -8.94
CA VAL A 223 -6.62 2.72 -7.70
C VAL A 223 -7.75 3.00 -6.69
N LEU A 224 -8.84 3.63 -7.14
CA LEU A 224 -9.97 3.96 -6.27
C LEU A 224 -10.71 2.72 -5.77
N ALA A 225 -10.83 1.68 -6.59
CA ALA A 225 -11.43 0.41 -6.19
C ALA A 225 -10.60 -0.34 -5.12
N GLN A 226 -9.28 -0.16 -5.14
CA GLN A 226 -8.32 -0.83 -4.23
C GLN A 226 -7.81 0.08 -3.10
N THR A 227 -8.51 1.16 -2.82
CA THR A 227 -8.09 2.22 -1.89
C THR A 227 -7.66 1.70 -0.52
N VAL A 228 -6.62 2.32 0.04
CA VAL A 228 -6.17 2.06 1.43
C VAL A 228 -7.22 2.42 2.48
N LYS A 229 -8.21 3.25 2.16
CA LYS A 229 -9.30 3.64 3.07
C LYS A 229 -10.23 2.50 3.46
N ARG A 230 -10.23 1.39 2.71
CA ARG A 230 -11.03 0.20 3.02
C ARG A 230 -10.35 -0.75 4.00
N LEU A 231 -9.12 -0.48 4.39
CA LEU A 231 -8.40 -1.29 5.35
C LEU A 231 -9.01 -1.10 6.75
N VAL A 232 -9.31 -2.21 7.41
CA VAL A 232 -9.79 -2.22 8.79
C VAL A 232 -8.78 -2.95 9.65
N VAL A 233 -8.17 -2.21 10.57
CA VAL A 233 -7.17 -2.72 11.49
C VAL A 233 -7.75 -2.77 12.89
N THR A 234 -7.67 -3.93 13.53
CA THR A 234 -8.14 -4.16 14.89
C THR A 234 -6.98 -4.21 15.88
N ARG A 235 -7.25 -4.07 17.18
CA ARG A 235 -6.23 -4.22 18.23
C ARG A 235 -5.53 -5.59 18.16
N ARG A 236 -6.26 -6.65 17.81
CA ARG A 236 -5.72 -8.01 17.67
C ARG A 236 -4.76 -8.10 16.47
N SER A 237 -5.16 -7.57 15.30
CA SER A 237 -4.32 -7.58 14.10
C SER A 237 -3.04 -6.76 14.29
N ILE A 238 -3.11 -5.59 14.97
CA ILE A 238 -1.93 -4.80 15.31
C ILE A 238 -0.99 -5.60 16.20
N ARG A 239 -1.46 -6.15 17.31
CA ARG A 239 -0.60 -6.92 18.22
C ARG A 239 0.07 -8.10 17.53
N LYS A 240 -0.65 -8.79 16.63
CA LYS A 240 -0.07 -9.86 15.81
C LYS A 240 1.00 -9.36 14.84
N ALA A 241 0.75 -8.24 14.16
CA ALA A 241 1.72 -7.67 13.20
C ALA A 241 3.00 -7.17 13.87
N PHE A 242 2.91 -6.78 15.14
CA PHE A 242 4.00 -6.22 15.94
C PHE A 242 4.54 -7.18 17.02
N GLU A 243 4.25 -8.49 16.95
CA GLU A 243 4.67 -9.48 17.97
C GLU A 243 6.19 -9.56 18.18
N ASP A 244 6.95 -9.18 17.15
CA ASP A 244 8.42 -9.14 17.13
C ASP A 244 9.00 -7.78 17.59
N LEU A 245 8.15 -6.84 18.02
CA LEU A 245 8.57 -5.49 18.43
C LEU A 245 7.93 -5.11 19.78
N VAL A 246 8.69 -4.46 20.63
CA VAL A 246 8.15 -3.92 21.88
C VAL A 246 7.61 -2.53 21.61
N VAL A 247 6.29 -2.40 21.67
CA VAL A 247 5.56 -1.14 21.47
C VAL A 247 4.54 -1.00 22.59
N THR A 248 4.36 0.20 23.10
CA THR A 248 3.39 0.46 24.17
C THR A 248 1.95 0.45 23.67
N ASP A 249 1.01 0.17 24.57
CA ASP A 249 -0.41 0.20 24.24
C ASP A 249 -0.88 1.61 23.84
N GLU A 250 -0.27 2.67 24.38
CA GLU A 250 -0.53 4.05 23.96
C GLU A 250 -0.23 4.24 22.47
N VAL A 251 0.96 3.81 22.02
CA VAL A 251 1.35 3.91 20.61
C VAL A 251 0.44 3.07 19.71
N PHE A 252 0.00 1.88 20.16
CA PHE A 252 -1.00 1.09 19.42
C PHE A 252 -2.34 1.79 19.31
N ASN A 253 -2.79 2.47 20.38
CA ASN A 253 -4.04 3.22 20.39
C ASN A 253 -4.00 4.45 19.45
N GLU A 254 -2.81 4.94 19.12
CA GLU A 254 -2.63 6.04 18.16
C GLU A 254 -2.45 5.52 16.72
N ILE A 255 -1.66 4.44 16.51
CA ILE A 255 -1.38 3.87 15.19
C ILE A 255 -2.66 3.27 14.57
N GLY A 256 -3.46 2.54 15.33
CA GLY A 256 -4.67 1.86 14.82
C GLY A 256 -5.66 2.81 14.15
N PRO A 257 -6.14 3.86 14.84
CA PRO A 257 -7.00 4.88 14.25
C PRO A 257 -6.35 5.60 13.06
N ALA A 258 -5.03 5.84 13.12
CA ALA A 258 -4.30 6.50 12.04
C ALA A 258 -4.34 5.67 10.74
N ILE A 259 -4.11 4.36 10.82
CA ILE A 259 -4.21 3.45 9.68
C ILE A 259 -5.65 3.39 9.15
N ASN A 260 -6.63 3.18 10.05
CA ASN A 260 -8.03 3.07 9.67
C ASN A 260 -8.59 4.34 9.01
N SER A 261 -8.03 5.50 9.34
CA SER A 261 -8.41 6.77 8.71
C SER A 261 -7.73 7.00 7.35
N ALA A 262 -6.74 6.18 6.98
CA ALA A 262 -5.86 6.38 5.82
C ALA A 262 -5.28 7.80 5.73
N GLN A 263 -5.04 8.42 6.90
CA GLN A 263 -4.45 9.75 7.00
C GLN A 263 -2.93 9.66 7.16
N SER A 264 -2.24 10.77 6.85
CA SER A 264 -0.80 10.85 7.04
C SER A 264 -0.39 10.75 8.51
N ILE A 265 0.72 10.05 8.76
CA ILE A 265 1.29 9.82 10.08
C ILE A 265 2.67 10.49 10.14
N PHE A 266 2.96 11.12 11.26
CA PHE A 266 4.25 11.71 11.56
C PHE A 266 4.85 11.04 12.80
N PHE A 267 5.83 10.15 12.59
CA PHE A 267 6.60 9.56 13.68
C PHE A 267 7.78 10.46 14.04
N PHE A 268 7.88 10.86 15.28
CA PHE A 268 9.01 11.64 15.75
C PHE A 268 9.54 11.07 17.08
N GLY A 269 10.75 11.45 17.44
CA GLY A 269 11.41 10.95 18.66
C GLY A 269 12.88 10.62 18.41
N TYR A 270 13.57 10.24 19.45
CA TYR A 270 15.01 10.02 19.38
C TYR A 270 15.43 8.91 18.38
N PRO A 271 16.64 9.00 17.81
CA PRO A 271 17.15 7.96 16.91
C PRO A 271 17.31 6.62 17.65
N GLY A 272 17.11 5.52 16.92
CA GLY A 272 17.26 4.18 17.48
C GLY A 272 16.04 3.62 18.23
N ASN A 273 14.88 4.30 18.21
CA ASN A 273 13.65 3.84 18.85
C ASN A 273 12.67 3.15 17.89
N GLY A 274 13.16 2.66 16.74
CA GLY A 274 12.39 1.74 15.90
C GLY A 274 11.30 2.39 15.06
N LYS A 275 11.32 3.71 14.79
CA LYS A 275 10.33 4.40 13.93
C LYS A 275 10.17 3.72 12.56
N THR A 276 11.28 3.44 11.88
CA THR A 276 11.31 2.72 10.61
C THR A 276 10.76 1.30 10.75
N SER A 277 11.14 0.61 11.83
CA SER A 277 10.64 -0.73 12.13
C SER A 277 9.13 -0.75 12.38
N ILE A 278 8.58 0.26 13.02
CA ILE A 278 7.13 0.43 13.20
C ILE A 278 6.45 0.56 11.83
N ALA A 279 6.94 1.44 10.96
CA ALA A 279 6.39 1.64 9.63
C ALA A 279 6.45 0.35 8.78
N GLU A 280 7.53 -0.42 8.85
CA GLU A 280 7.64 -1.72 8.21
C GLU A 280 6.59 -2.72 8.72
N ARG A 281 6.23 -2.73 10.03
CA ARG A 281 5.19 -3.62 10.56
C ARG A 281 3.80 -3.19 10.16
N ILE A 282 3.58 -1.90 9.93
CA ILE A 282 2.31 -1.41 9.37
C ILE A 282 2.03 -2.08 8.01
N THR A 283 3.06 -2.41 7.21
CA THR A 283 2.87 -3.12 5.94
C THR A 283 2.21 -4.49 6.10
N ARG A 284 2.45 -5.17 7.22
CA ARG A 284 1.83 -6.47 7.53
C ARG A 284 0.32 -6.34 7.77
N LEU A 285 -0.16 -5.12 8.02
CA LEU A 285 -1.57 -4.80 8.24
C LEU A 285 -2.28 -4.37 6.96
N MET A 286 -1.54 -4.15 5.86
CA MET A 286 -2.10 -3.63 4.61
C MET A 286 -2.97 -4.63 3.84
N GLY A 287 -3.06 -5.88 4.32
CA GLY A 287 -3.97 -6.88 3.78
C GLY A 287 -3.53 -7.48 2.45
N GLU A 288 -4.50 -7.76 1.59
CA GLU A 288 -4.32 -8.55 0.37
C GLU A 288 -3.55 -7.82 -0.74
N ALA A 289 -3.14 -8.61 -1.73
CA ALA A 289 -2.52 -8.12 -2.95
C ALA A 289 -3.44 -7.19 -3.74
N ILE A 290 -2.84 -6.29 -4.50
CA ILE A 290 -3.53 -5.37 -5.42
C ILE A 290 -3.07 -5.61 -6.86
N TYR A 291 -3.82 -5.05 -7.81
CA TYR A 291 -3.50 -5.07 -9.23
C TYR A 291 -2.95 -3.72 -9.66
N ILE A 292 -1.77 -3.73 -10.27
CA ILE A 292 -1.09 -2.55 -10.81
C ILE A 292 -0.87 -2.76 -12.30
N PRO A 293 -1.20 -1.80 -13.20
CA PRO A 293 -0.94 -1.96 -14.62
C PRO A 293 0.56 -1.88 -14.92
N TYR A 294 1.05 -2.60 -15.91
CA TYR A 294 2.41 -2.46 -16.41
C TYR A 294 2.71 -1.05 -16.87
N ALA A 295 1.81 -0.50 -17.65
CA ALA A 295 1.88 0.86 -18.18
C ALA A 295 0.47 1.41 -18.39
N ILE A 296 0.36 2.73 -18.46
CA ILE A 296 -0.87 3.45 -18.77
C ILE A 296 -0.68 4.31 -20.01
N GLU A 297 -1.75 4.52 -20.74
CA GLU A 297 -1.84 5.53 -21.80
C GLU A 297 -2.53 6.77 -21.24
N ALA A 298 -1.90 7.92 -21.34
CA ALA A 298 -2.42 9.22 -20.91
C ALA A 298 -2.10 10.29 -21.94
N ASN A 299 -3.11 10.83 -22.62
CA ASN A 299 -2.98 11.89 -23.63
C ASN A 299 -1.96 11.57 -24.75
N GLY A 300 -1.98 10.35 -25.26
CA GLY A 300 -1.06 9.88 -26.30
C GLY A 300 0.33 9.51 -25.80
N GLN A 301 0.58 9.60 -24.48
CA GLN A 301 1.86 9.27 -23.87
C GLN A 301 1.76 7.96 -23.07
N ILE A 302 2.83 7.18 -23.09
CA ILE A 302 2.93 5.96 -22.28
C ILE A 302 3.68 6.28 -20.98
N VAL A 303 3.08 5.91 -19.85
CA VAL A 303 3.70 6.00 -18.54
C VAL A 303 3.82 4.59 -17.95
N LYS A 304 5.04 4.12 -17.74
CA LYS A 304 5.33 2.83 -17.11
C LYS A 304 5.11 2.96 -15.59
N VAL A 305 4.19 2.16 -15.05
CA VAL A 305 3.81 2.19 -13.62
C VAL A 305 4.46 1.05 -12.86
N PHE A 306 4.33 -0.19 -13.36
CA PHE A 306 4.94 -1.35 -12.71
C PHE A 306 6.48 -1.25 -12.72
N ASP A 307 7.07 -1.42 -11.54
CA ASP A 307 8.51 -1.41 -11.31
C ASP A 307 8.89 -2.64 -10.46
N PRO A 308 9.65 -3.61 -10.99
CA PRO A 308 10.02 -4.82 -10.25
C PRO A 308 10.90 -4.55 -9.02
N ILE A 309 11.51 -3.36 -8.90
CA ILE A 309 12.29 -2.96 -7.73
C ILE A 309 11.35 -2.56 -6.58
N GLN A 310 10.26 -1.87 -6.91
CA GLN A 310 9.32 -1.32 -5.94
C GLN A 310 8.12 -2.25 -5.68
N HIS A 311 7.76 -3.08 -6.65
CA HIS A 311 6.57 -3.93 -6.59
C HIS A 311 6.97 -5.40 -6.53
N THR A 312 6.47 -6.10 -5.52
CA THR A 312 6.69 -7.55 -5.36
C THR A 312 5.49 -8.32 -5.92
N PRO A 313 5.64 -9.01 -7.09
CA PRO A 313 4.58 -9.83 -7.63
C PRO A 313 4.17 -10.96 -6.67
N VAL A 314 2.87 -11.26 -6.62
CA VAL A 314 2.35 -12.42 -5.91
C VAL A 314 2.31 -13.60 -6.88
N VAL A 315 3.07 -14.62 -6.55
CA VAL A 315 3.04 -15.92 -7.25
C VAL A 315 2.08 -16.81 -6.47
N ASP A 316 1.01 -17.27 -7.11
CA ASP A 316 0.10 -18.23 -6.47
C ASP A 316 0.81 -19.59 -6.35
N ASP A 317 0.77 -20.21 -5.17
CA ASP A 317 1.53 -21.41 -4.79
C ASP A 317 1.18 -22.69 -5.59
N ASP A 318 0.17 -22.65 -6.47
CA ASP A 318 -0.24 -23.78 -7.32
C ASP A 318 0.69 -24.04 -8.52
N SER A 319 1.78 -23.30 -8.67
CA SER A 319 2.66 -23.39 -9.83
C SER A 319 4.05 -23.96 -9.50
N GLN A 320 4.15 -25.25 -9.26
CA GLN A 320 5.35 -26.05 -9.59
C GLN A 320 5.44 -26.39 -11.10
N THR A 321 4.67 -25.73 -11.94
CA THR A 321 4.67 -25.90 -13.40
C THR A 321 5.41 -24.77 -14.08
N ASP A 322 6.12 -25.11 -15.14
CA ASP A 322 6.93 -24.23 -15.99
C ASP A 322 6.28 -22.87 -16.24
N VAL A 323 7.05 -21.79 -16.16
CA VAL A 323 6.61 -20.39 -16.30
C VAL A 323 5.76 -20.20 -17.57
N THR A 324 6.07 -20.92 -18.66
CA THR A 324 5.38 -20.87 -19.94
C THR A 324 3.98 -21.51 -19.90
N GLU A 325 3.81 -22.63 -19.17
CA GLU A 325 2.49 -23.26 -18.97
C GLU A 325 1.58 -22.47 -18.04
N THR A 326 2.15 -21.77 -17.09
CA THR A 326 1.44 -20.94 -16.11
C THR A 326 0.76 -19.74 -16.79
N ILE A 327 1.40 -19.12 -17.79
CA ILE A 327 0.83 -18.00 -18.55
C ILE A 327 -0.36 -18.45 -19.40
N LEU A 328 -0.28 -19.63 -20.02
CA LEU A 328 -1.38 -20.21 -20.80
C LEU A 328 -2.58 -20.64 -19.93
N LYS A 329 -2.34 -21.12 -18.71
CA LYS A 329 -3.40 -21.52 -17.78
C LYS A 329 -4.02 -20.35 -17.01
N ARG A 330 -3.29 -19.24 -16.81
CA ARG A 330 -3.78 -18.01 -16.15
C ARG A 330 -4.66 -17.12 -17.04
N GLY A 331 -4.78 -17.40 -18.30
CA GLY A 331 -5.46 -16.58 -19.31
C GLY A 331 -6.97 -16.37 -19.12
N GLY A 332 -7.51 -16.57 -17.90
CA GLY A 332 -8.94 -16.44 -17.66
C GLY A 332 -9.37 -15.76 -16.36
N GLN A 333 -8.47 -15.44 -15.43
CA GLN A 333 -8.88 -14.92 -14.11
C GLN A 333 -8.93 -13.39 -14.05
N TYR A 334 -8.04 -12.66 -14.73
CA TYR A 334 -7.99 -11.19 -14.77
C TYR A 334 -7.25 -10.69 -16.00
N ASP A 335 -7.36 -9.39 -16.30
CA ASP A 335 -6.66 -8.71 -17.39
C ASP A 335 -5.14 -8.75 -17.16
N GLN A 336 -4.41 -9.41 -18.06
CA GLN A 336 -2.98 -9.63 -17.97
C GLN A 336 -2.13 -8.36 -18.19
N ARG A 337 -2.75 -7.25 -18.58
CA ARG A 337 -2.11 -5.92 -18.61
C ARG A 337 -1.82 -5.40 -17.20
N PHE A 338 -2.40 -6.02 -16.18
CA PHE A 338 -2.14 -5.78 -14.75
C PHE A 338 -1.28 -6.90 -14.15
N VAL A 339 -0.52 -6.52 -13.14
CA VAL A 339 0.26 -7.45 -12.30
C VAL A 339 -0.36 -7.48 -10.91
N ARG A 340 -0.61 -8.67 -10.39
CA ARG A 340 -1.00 -8.85 -8.99
C ARG A 340 0.24 -8.75 -8.11
N VAL A 341 0.30 -7.74 -7.22
CA VAL A 341 1.45 -7.45 -6.37
C VAL A 341 1.02 -7.34 -4.91
N LYS A 342 1.93 -7.61 -3.98
CA LYS A 342 1.74 -7.19 -2.58
C LYS A 342 1.58 -5.67 -2.54
N ARG A 343 0.76 -5.15 -1.63
CA ARG A 343 0.62 -3.69 -1.50
C ARG A 343 1.99 -3.05 -1.37
N PRO A 344 2.32 -2.05 -2.21
CA PRO A 344 3.66 -1.49 -2.26
C PRO A 344 4.03 -0.79 -0.96
N THR A 345 5.29 -0.88 -0.60
CA THR A 345 5.87 -0.12 0.49
C THR A 345 7.13 0.53 -0.01
N ILE A 346 7.02 1.80 -0.32
CA ILE A 346 8.13 2.60 -0.83
C ILE A 346 8.70 3.42 0.31
N VAL A 347 9.96 3.18 0.62
CA VAL A 347 10.71 3.92 1.65
C VAL A 347 11.78 4.74 0.96
N VAL A 348 11.81 6.03 1.26
CA VAL A 348 12.82 6.97 0.77
C VAL A 348 13.47 7.70 1.95
N GLY A 349 14.75 7.92 1.85
CA GLY A 349 15.55 8.60 2.87
C GLY A 349 16.22 9.87 2.36
N GLY A 350 17.48 10.07 2.72
CA GLY A 350 18.26 11.24 2.35
C GLY A 350 18.50 11.45 0.85
N GLU A 351 18.32 10.40 0.04
CA GLU A 351 18.48 10.44 -1.41
C GLU A 351 17.31 11.11 -2.14
N LEU A 352 16.18 11.36 -1.47
CA LEU A 352 14.99 11.95 -2.10
C LEU A 352 15.28 13.31 -2.70
N THR A 353 14.93 13.49 -3.97
CA THR A 353 15.00 14.75 -4.71
C THR A 353 13.65 15.09 -5.33
N MET A 354 13.38 16.38 -5.60
CA MET A 354 12.12 16.83 -6.23
C MET A 354 11.83 16.14 -7.58
N PRO A 355 12.81 15.92 -8.48
CA PRO A 355 12.57 15.21 -9.74
C PRO A 355 12.09 13.76 -9.57
N MET A 356 12.34 13.11 -8.43
CA MET A 356 11.84 11.75 -8.16
C MET A 356 10.33 11.72 -7.90
N LEU A 357 9.73 12.88 -7.67
CA LEU A 357 8.29 13.08 -7.45
C LEU A 357 7.57 13.57 -8.73
N ASP A 358 8.25 13.67 -9.86
CA ASP A 358 7.66 14.00 -11.15
C ASP A 358 7.86 12.87 -12.15
N LEU A 359 7.12 12.92 -13.28
CA LEU A 359 7.28 11.96 -14.37
C LEU A 359 8.70 12.02 -14.92
N LYS A 360 9.38 10.89 -14.95
CA LYS A 360 10.72 10.80 -15.52
C LYS A 360 10.63 10.43 -16.99
N TYR A 361 10.98 11.35 -17.88
CA TYR A 361 11.01 11.09 -19.30
C TYR A 361 12.26 10.28 -19.69
N ASN A 362 12.05 9.14 -20.34
CA ASN A 362 13.11 8.37 -20.97
C ASN A 362 13.30 8.87 -22.40
N ALA A 363 14.33 9.68 -22.63
CA ALA A 363 14.58 10.31 -23.93
C ALA A 363 14.91 9.30 -25.03
N VAL A 364 15.51 8.16 -24.70
CA VAL A 364 15.82 7.08 -25.67
C VAL A 364 14.55 6.29 -26.02
N GLY A 365 13.79 5.92 -25.00
CA GLY A 365 12.57 5.15 -25.16
C GLY A 365 11.34 5.99 -25.55
N LYS A 366 11.40 7.30 -25.37
CA LYS A 366 10.30 8.24 -25.61
C LYS A 366 9.01 7.83 -24.88
N PHE A 367 9.14 7.41 -23.61
CA PHE A 367 8.04 7.13 -22.71
C PHE A 367 8.39 7.66 -21.32
N TYR A 368 7.41 7.69 -20.41
CA TYR A 368 7.61 8.15 -19.05
C TYR A 368 7.69 6.97 -18.08
N GLU A 369 8.41 7.17 -16.99
CA GLU A 369 8.33 6.34 -15.80
C GLU A 369 7.53 7.10 -14.73
N ALA A 370 6.64 6.39 -14.04
CA ALA A 370 5.85 6.93 -12.97
C ALA A 370 6.73 7.35 -11.78
N PRO A 371 6.42 8.46 -11.09
CA PRO A 371 7.11 8.86 -9.87
C PRO A 371 6.80 7.93 -8.70
N LEU A 372 7.60 8.04 -7.65
CA LEU A 372 7.54 7.14 -6.49
C LEU A 372 6.16 7.14 -5.81
N GLN A 373 5.52 8.30 -5.63
CA GLN A 373 4.20 8.40 -5.01
C GLN A 373 3.11 7.73 -5.86
N MET A 374 3.23 7.75 -7.19
CA MET A 374 2.29 7.05 -8.06
C MET A 374 2.49 5.51 -7.98
N LYS A 375 3.74 5.06 -7.86
CA LYS A 375 4.07 3.65 -7.63
C LYS A 375 3.62 3.16 -6.24
N ALA A 376 3.49 4.06 -5.25
CA ALA A 376 3.04 3.75 -3.90
C ALA A 376 1.51 3.68 -3.75
N ASN A 377 0.73 4.02 -4.78
CA ASN A 377 -0.74 3.99 -4.71
C ASN A 377 -1.25 2.62 -4.29
N GLY A 378 -2.25 2.62 -3.39
CA GLY A 378 -2.79 1.42 -2.79
C GLY A 378 -1.92 0.82 -1.67
N GLY A 379 -0.83 1.49 -1.27
CA GLY A 379 0.13 1.00 -0.30
C GLY A 379 0.64 2.05 0.69
N ILE A 380 1.93 2.01 0.98
CA ILE A 380 2.61 2.93 1.91
C ILE A 380 3.70 3.70 1.15
N PHE A 381 3.75 5.00 1.39
CA PHE A 381 4.89 5.85 1.03
C PHE A 381 5.50 6.42 2.30
N MET A 382 6.72 6.03 2.62
CA MET A 382 7.43 6.46 3.81
C MET A 382 8.62 7.33 3.46
N ILE A 383 8.72 8.48 4.14
CA ILE A 383 9.90 9.33 4.12
C ILE A 383 10.61 9.18 5.46
N ASP A 384 11.72 8.47 5.44
CA ASP A 384 12.55 8.26 6.62
C ASP A 384 13.60 9.38 6.76
N ASP A 385 14.03 9.64 8.00
CA ASP A 385 14.91 10.75 8.35
C ASP A 385 14.46 12.11 7.78
N PHE A 386 13.13 12.36 7.79
CA PHE A 386 12.53 13.57 7.25
C PHE A 386 13.18 14.84 7.81
N GLY A 387 13.58 15.73 6.92
CA GLY A 387 14.37 16.93 7.23
C GLY A 387 15.88 16.78 6.97
N ARG A 388 16.34 15.59 6.56
CA ARG A 388 17.73 15.31 6.18
C ARG A 388 17.91 14.95 4.69
N GLN A 389 16.83 15.06 3.90
CA GLN A 389 16.86 14.86 2.46
C GLN A 389 17.67 15.96 1.76
N GLN A 390 18.04 15.70 0.50
CA GLN A 390 18.61 16.73 -0.37
C GLN A 390 17.60 17.85 -0.66
N VAL A 391 16.31 17.53 -0.66
CA VAL A 391 15.20 18.49 -0.74
C VAL A 391 14.97 19.10 0.63
N ARG A 392 14.82 20.43 0.70
CA ARG A 392 14.40 21.08 1.94
C ARG A 392 13.01 20.60 2.34
N ALA A 393 12.82 20.33 3.64
CA ALA A 393 11.54 19.87 4.16
C ALA A 393 10.37 20.75 3.71
N MET A 394 10.51 22.08 3.77
CA MET A 394 9.47 23.03 3.36
C MET A 394 9.11 22.92 1.87
N ASP A 395 10.07 22.68 0.98
CA ASP A 395 9.79 22.57 -0.46
C ASP A 395 8.97 21.31 -0.76
N LEU A 396 9.34 20.18 -0.13
CA LEU A 396 8.60 18.93 -0.22
C LEU A 396 7.16 19.08 0.34
N LEU A 397 7.05 19.72 1.48
CA LEU A 397 5.77 19.94 2.14
C LEU A 397 4.85 20.84 1.29
N ASN A 398 5.38 21.91 0.72
CA ASN A 398 4.66 22.81 -0.20
C ASN A 398 4.18 22.05 -1.46
N ARG A 399 5.02 21.15 -2.00
CA ARG A 399 4.67 20.31 -3.15
C ARG A 399 3.47 19.40 -2.85
N TRP A 400 3.32 18.96 -1.58
CA TRP A 400 2.30 18.01 -1.18
C TRP A 400 1.08 18.60 -0.44
N ILE A 401 0.95 19.91 -0.40
CA ILE A 401 -0.26 20.56 0.15
C ILE A 401 -1.52 20.00 -0.54
N VAL A 402 -1.56 20.00 -1.87
CA VAL A 402 -2.71 19.52 -2.65
C VAL A 402 -2.92 18.02 -2.50
N PRO A 403 -1.91 17.16 -2.68
CA PRO A 403 -2.06 15.73 -2.47
C PRO A 403 -2.58 15.34 -1.07
N LEU A 404 -2.11 15.99 -0.03
CA LEU A 404 -2.55 15.71 1.33
C LEU A 404 -4.02 16.10 1.58
N GLU A 405 -4.47 17.23 1.01
CA GLU A 405 -5.84 17.73 1.20
C GLU A 405 -6.83 17.11 0.23
N LYS A 406 -6.48 17.02 -1.05
CA LYS A 406 -7.38 16.68 -2.14
C LYS A 406 -7.28 15.23 -2.61
N LYS A 407 -6.24 14.51 -2.20
CA LYS A 407 -6.00 13.11 -2.59
C LYS A 407 -5.79 12.89 -4.09
N TYR A 408 -5.30 13.89 -4.77
CA TYR A 408 -4.74 13.79 -6.13
C TYR A 408 -3.48 14.63 -6.26
N ASP A 409 -2.66 14.33 -7.24
CA ASP A 409 -1.45 15.05 -7.57
C ASP A 409 -1.44 15.49 -9.03
N TYR A 410 -0.74 16.56 -9.35
CA TYR A 410 -0.53 17.02 -10.71
C TYR A 410 0.89 16.69 -11.15
N LEU A 411 1.00 15.88 -12.20
CA LEU A 411 2.26 15.53 -12.84
C LEU A 411 2.38 16.24 -14.18
N ASN A 412 3.58 16.73 -14.48
CA ASN A 412 3.84 17.46 -15.73
C ASN A 412 4.57 16.56 -16.72
N THR A 413 4.10 16.56 -17.96
CA THR A 413 4.86 15.99 -19.09
C THR A 413 5.88 17.01 -19.60
N VAL A 414 6.87 16.54 -20.37
CA VAL A 414 7.87 17.43 -21.02
C VAL A 414 7.20 18.47 -21.94
N ASN A 415 6.05 18.13 -22.51
CA ASN A 415 5.28 19.03 -23.37
C ASN A 415 4.43 20.05 -22.58
N GLY A 416 4.53 20.08 -21.25
CA GLY A 416 3.77 20.99 -20.40
C GLY A 416 2.32 20.57 -20.13
N THR A 417 1.88 19.42 -20.63
CA THR A 417 0.55 18.87 -20.30
C THR A 417 0.53 18.37 -18.86
N LYS A 418 -0.51 18.74 -18.11
CA LYS A 418 -0.73 18.27 -16.74
C LYS A 418 -1.62 17.03 -16.74
N ILE A 419 -1.25 16.04 -15.95
CA ILE A 419 -2.03 14.84 -15.69
C ILE A 419 -2.39 14.85 -14.20
N GLU A 420 -3.69 14.79 -13.89
CA GLU A 420 -4.19 14.67 -12.52
C GLU A 420 -4.25 13.19 -12.15
N VAL A 421 -3.38 12.75 -11.23
CA VAL A 421 -3.26 11.35 -10.82
C VAL A 421 -3.79 11.15 -9.40
N PRO A 422 -4.40 10.01 -9.07
CA PRO A 422 -4.82 9.71 -7.70
C PRO A 422 -3.61 9.63 -6.77
N PHE A 423 -3.79 10.11 -5.53
CA PHE A 423 -2.82 10.05 -4.44
C PHE A 423 -3.43 9.24 -3.29
N ASP A 424 -3.44 7.91 -3.44
CA ASP A 424 -4.11 6.98 -2.54
C ASP A 424 -3.12 6.02 -1.87
N GLN A 425 -2.32 6.54 -0.97
CA GLN A 425 -1.40 5.79 -0.13
C GLN A 425 -1.43 6.29 1.31
N LEU A 426 -1.02 5.43 2.25
CA LEU A 426 -0.70 5.83 3.60
C LEU A 426 0.67 6.51 3.61
N LEU A 427 0.68 7.83 3.82
CA LEU A 427 1.90 8.61 3.87
C LEU A 427 2.44 8.63 5.30
N ILE A 428 3.71 8.23 5.47
CA ILE A 428 4.39 8.18 6.76
C ILE A 428 5.65 9.04 6.69
N PHE A 429 5.75 10.01 7.58
CA PHE A 429 6.97 10.77 7.83
C PHE A 429 7.64 10.22 9.09
N SER A 430 8.94 10.02 9.06
CA SER A 430 9.74 9.62 10.21
C SER A 430 10.90 10.59 10.40
N THR A 431 11.08 11.13 11.61
CA THR A 431 12.14 12.09 11.89
C THR A 431 12.72 11.94 13.30
N ASN A 432 13.97 12.36 13.45
CA ASN A 432 14.63 12.50 14.74
C ASN A 432 14.65 13.96 15.26
N LEU A 433 14.05 14.87 14.49
CA LEU A 433 13.98 16.30 14.81
C LEU A 433 12.61 16.64 15.41
N ASP A 434 12.53 17.76 16.10
CA ASP A 434 11.26 18.30 16.58
C ASP A 434 10.39 18.71 15.36
N PRO A 435 9.14 18.23 15.26
CA PRO A 435 8.24 18.61 14.18
C PRO A 435 8.09 20.11 13.96
N HIS A 436 8.11 20.91 15.04
CA HIS A 436 8.02 22.37 14.95
C HIS A 436 9.24 23.06 14.34
N GLN A 437 10.39 22.36 14.28
CA GLN A 437 11.59 22.86 13.59
C GLN A 437 11.58 22.56 12.09
N LEU A 438 10.75 21.61 11.67
CA LEU A 438 10.72 21.12 10.27
C LEU A 438 9.61 21.75 9.44
N ALA A 439 8.51 22.10 10.07
CA ALA A 439 7.32 22.58 9.38
C ALA A 439 6.59 23.64 10.21
N ASP A 440 5.94 24.56 9.53
CA ASP A 440 5.05 25.52 10.17
C ASP A 440 3.77 24.85 10.72
N GLU A 441 3.07 25.55 11.58
CA GLU A 441 1.83 25.07 12.20
C GLU A 441 0.74 24.78 11.14
N ALA A 442 0.69 25.56 10.08
CA ALA A 442 -0.28 25.41 9.01
C ALA A 442 -0.09 24.08 8.26
N PHE A 443 1.16 23.63 8.10
CA PHE A 443 1.43 22.32 7.52
C PHE A 443 1.20 21.19 8.53
N LEU A 444 1.70 21.33 9.76
CA LEU A 444 1.51 20.31 10.80
C LEU A 444 0.02 19.99 11.04
N ARG A 445 -0.88 20.96 10.81
CA ARG A 445 -2.33 20.74 10.85
C ARG A 445 -2.82 19.76 9.79
N ARG A 446 -2.13 19.63 8.65
CA ARG A 446 -2.49 18.70 7.55
C ARG A 446 -2.05 17.27 7.80
N ILE A 447 -1.06 17.07 8.67
CA ILE A 447 -0.70 15.74 9.16
C ILE A 447 -1.51 15.48 10.43
N LYS A 448 -2.53 14.60 10.31
CA LYS A 448 -3.50 14.43 11.41
C LYS A 448 -2.94 13.70 12.61
N PHE A 449 -2.08 12.70 12.39
CA PHE A 449 -1.52 11.88 13.45
C PHE A 449 -0.04 12.19 13.64
N LYS A 450 0.32 12.67 14.82
CA LYS A 450 1.70 12.95 15.26
C LYS A 450 1.99 12.07 16.45
N ILE A 451 2.79 11.03 16.23
CA ILE A 451 3.02 9.97 17.20
C ILE A 451 4.46 10.03 17.69
N GLU A 452 4.63 10.29 18.97
CA GLU A 452 5.94 10.31 19.61
C GLU A 452 6.38 8.90 19.96
N ILE A 453 7.51 8.46 19.40
CA ILE A 453 8.14 7.20 19.79
C ILE A 453 9.18 7.49 20.85
N ARG A 454 8.77 7.28 22.10
CA ARG A 454 9.57 7.57 23.29
C ARG A 454 10.64 6.52 23.52
N ASP A 455 11.58 6.89 24.40
CA ASP A 455 12.57 5.95 24.90
C ASP A 455 11.89 4.84 25.72
N PRO A 456 12.36 3.60 25.63
CA PRO A 456 11.81 2.52 26.43
C PRO A 456 12.17 2.73 27.91
N ASP A 457 11.27 2.36 28.80
CA ASP A 457 11.58 2.19 30.20
C ASP A 457 12.45 0.93 30.45
N GLU A 458 12.89 0.72 31.70
CA GLU A 458 13.76 -0.43 32.02
C GLU A 458 13.06 -1.77 31.78
N ALA A 459 11.76 -1.88 32.03
CA ALA A 459 11.01 -3.13 31.82
C ALA A 459 10.88 -3.45 30.33
N GLN A 460 10.57 -2.46 29.52
CA GLN A 460 10.54 -2.55 28.07
C GLN A 460 11.91 -2.88 27.49
N PHE A 461 12.96 -2.24 28.00
CA PHE A 461 14.34 -2.50 27.57
C PHE A 461 14.76 -3.94 27.84
N ARG A 462 14.44 -4.50 29.02
CA ARG A 462 14.64 -5.91 29.34
C ARG A 462 13.86 -6.83 28.40
N ARG A 463 12.61 -6.46 28.09
CA ARG A 463 11.80 -7.22 27.14
C ARG A 463 12.39 -7.23 25.74
N ILE A 464 12.96 -6.11 25.28
CA ILE A 464 13.67 -6.03 24.00
C ILE A 464 14.87 -6.98 24.01
N TRP A 465 15.65 -7.02 25.09
CA TRP A 465 16.76 -7.96 25.26
C TRP A 465 16.31 -9.41 25.12
N GLN A 466 15.22 -9.81 25.77
CA GLN A 466 14.64 -11.15 25.67
C GLN A 466 14.29 -11.52 24.21
N LEU A 467 13.63 -10.60 23.50
CA LEU A 467 13.25 -10.82 22.09
C LEU A 467 14.48 -10.92 21.18
N VAL A 468 15.47 -10.06 21.38
CA VAL A 468 16.69 -10.05 20.58
C VAL A 468 17.48 -11.34 20.83
N CYS A 469 17.67 -11.76 22.08
CA CYS A 469 18.32 -13.01 22.42
C CYS A 469 17.61 -14.21 21.79
N LYS A 470 16.27 -14.27 21.88
CA LYS A 470 15.47 -15.31 21.23
C LYS A 470 15.66 -15.33 19.72
N GLY A 471 15.64 -14.16 19.07
CA GLY A 471 15.83 -14.03 17.62
C GLY A 471 17.23 -14.46 17.15
N LYS A 472 18.26 -14.19 17.94
CA LYS A 472 19.65 -14.55 17.67
C LYS A 472 20.03 -15.96 18.18
N ARG A 473 19.10 -16.66 18.86
CA ARG A 473 19.31 -17.98 19.48
C ARG A 473 20.44 -17.96 20.53
N VAL A 474 20.53 -16.87 21.29
CA VAL A 474 21.44 -16.69 22.42
C VAL A 474 20.64 -16.87 23.70
N GLU A 475 21.19 -17.57 24.70
CA GLU A 475 20.54 -17.72 26.00
C GLU A 475 20.50 -16.38 26.74
N PHE A 476 19.31 -16.01 27.22
CA PHE A 476 19.13 -14.75 27.96
C PHE A 476 19.59 -14.95 29.40
N ASP A 477 20.50 -14.10 29.89
CA ASP A 477 20.98 -14.11 31.28
C ASP A 477 20.59 -12.81 31.98
N GLU A 478 19.70 -12.91 32.97
CA GLU A 478 19.20 -11.79 33.71
C GLU A 478 20.28 -11.07 34.55
N ARG A 479 21.25 -11.85 35.13
CA ARG A 479 22.35 -11.29 35.90
C ARG A 479 23.29 -10.45 35.05
N GLY A 480 23.57 -10.91 33.86
CA GLY A 480 24.38 -10.15 32.92
C GLY A 480 23.69 -8.87 32.47
N ILE A 481 22.36 -8.91 32.25
CA ILE A 481 21.58 -7.71 31.92
C ILE A 481 21.51 -6.75 33.11
N ASP A 482 21.40 -7.24 34.35
CA ASP A 482 21.46 -6.39 35.56
C ASP A 482 22.82 -5.67 35.66
N TYR A 483 23.91 -6.38 35.43
CA TYR A 483 25.25 -5.79 35.36
C TYR A 483 25.35 -4.70 34.31
N LEU A 484 24.90 -5.00 33.06
CA LEU A 484 24.89 -4.05 31.96
C LEU A 484 24.11 -2.78 32.31
N ILE A 485 22.87 -2.94 32.82
CA ILE A 485 21.99 -1.82 33.16
C ILE A 485 22.61 -0.97 34.27
N HIS A 486 23.11 -1.60 35.30
CA HIS A 486 23.69 -0.87 36.43
C HIS A 486 24.95 -0.08 36.02
N LYS A 487 25.91 -0.75 35.38
CA LYS A 487 27.23 -0.17 35.06
C LYS A 487 27.16 0.83 33.93
N TRP A 488 26.48 0.48 32.83
CA TRP A 488 26.56 1.21 31.59
C TRP A 488 25.40 2.20 31.37
N TYR A 489 24.29 2.04 32.08
CA TYR A 489 23.14 2.95 31.98
C TYR A 489 22.94 3.77 33.27
N LYS A 490 22.65 3.14 34.42
CA LYS A 490 22.31 3.87 35.64
C LYS A 490 23.48 4.71 36.16
N THR A 491 24.68 4.13 36.27
CA THR A 491 25.88 4.84 36.71
C THR A 491 26.25 6.00 35.81
N GLN A 492 26.05 5.86 34.52
CA GLN A 492 26.39 6.85 33.50
C GLN A 492 25.20 7.73 33.09
N LYS A 493 24.03 7.56 33.68
CA LYS A 493 22.79 8.28 33.38
C LYS A 493 22.44 8.27 31.89
N ARG A 494 22.66 7.15 31.22
CA ARG A 494 22.36 6.98 29.78
C ARG A 494 20.91 6.64 29.60
N PRO A 495 20.24 7.23 28.58
CA PRO A 495 18.90 6.81 28.18
C PRO A 495 18.96 5.43 27.51
N TYR A 496 17.92 4.64 27.70
CA TYR A 496 17.71 3.42 26.94
C TYR A 496 17.28 3.75 25.52
N ARG A 497 17.70 2.94 24.53
CA ARG A 497 17.24 3.01 23.13
C ARG A 497 16.87 1.62 22.66
N MET A 498 15.84 1.52 21.84
CA MET A 498 15.33 0.22 21.38
C MET A 498 16.33 -0.55 20.49
N CYS A 499 17.24 0.14 19.80
CA CYS A 499 18.26 -0.49 18.96
C CYS A 499 19.41 -1.11 19.77
N GLN A 500 19.71 -0.55 20.97
CA GLN A 500 20.91 -0.89 21.73
C GLN A 500 21.04 -2.38 22.09
N PRO A 501 19.98 -3.09 22.51
CA PRO A 501 20.09 -4.52 22.79
C PRO A 501 20.58 -5.33 21.61
N ARG A 502 20.07 -5.06 20.40
CA ARG A 502 20.52 -5.73 19.18
C ARG A 502 21.95 -5.40 18.85
N ASP A 503 22.29 -4.12 18.85
CA ASP A 503 23.59 -3.64 18.41
C ASP A 503 24.71 -4.09 19.39
N ILE A 504 24.44 -4.05 20.69
CA ILE A 504 25.40 -4.55 21.72
C ILE A 504 25.54 -6.07 21.62
N LEU A 505 24.44 -6.82 21.44
CA LEU A 505 24.53 -8.28 21.30
C LEU A 505 25.30 -8.67 20.04
N ASP A 506 25.13 -7.97 18.93
CA ASP A 506 25.89 -8.21 17.69
C ASP A 506 27.40 -7.96 17.89
N GLN A 507 27.76 -6.97 18.70
CA GLN A 507 29.16 -6.75 19.09
C GLN A 507 29.67 -7.86 20.00
N MET A 508 28.88 -8.26 21.02
CA MET A 508 29.25 -9.39 21.90
C MET A 508 29.48 -10.66 21.07
N MET A 509 28.59 -10.95 20.11
CA MET A 509 28.74 -12.10 19.20
C MET A 509 30.01 -11.99 18.34
N SER A 510 30.33 -10.81 17.86
CA SER A 510 31.52 -10.55 17.04
C SER A 510 32.81 -10.73 17.83
N ILE A 511 32.86 -10.23 19.06
CA ILE A 511 34.01 -10.37 19.97
C ILE A 511 34.19 -11.85 20.37
N ALA A 512 33.11 -12.53 20.77
CA ALA A 512 33.15 -13.93 21.14
C ALA A 512 33.64 -14.81 19.97
N LYS A 513 33.16 -14.53 18.74
CA LYS A 513 33.63 -15.21 17.52
C LYS A 513 35.10 -14.98 17.26
N TYR A 514 35.62 -13.77 17.46
CA TYR A 514 37.04 -13.45 17.30
C TYR A 514 37.89 -14.21 18.32
N ASN A 515 37.42 -14.34 19.55
CA ASN A 515 38.11 -15.08 20.62
C ASN A 515 37.90 -16.59 20.56
N MET A 516 37.16 -17.11 19.57
CA MET A 516 36.79 -18.53 19.44
C MET A 516 35.99 -19.06 20.65
N GLU A 517 35.19 -18.21 21.29
CA GLU A 517 34.38 -18.51 22.48
C GLU A 517 32.89 -18.52 22.16
N ARG A 518 32.12 -19.14 23.04
CA ARG A 518 30.63 -19.01 22.99
C ARG A 518 30.20 -17.68 23.58
N VAL A 519 29.17 -17.06 22.97
CA VAL A 519 28.56 -15.85 23.49
C VAL A 519 27.97 -16.15 24.89
N ASN A 520 28.35 -15.36 25.87
CA ASN A 520 27.81 -15.37 27.22
C ASN A 520 27.67 -13.93 27.73
N PHE A 521 26.96 -13.74 28.83
CA PHE A 521 26.76 -12.43 29.44
C PHE A 521 27.77 -12.17 30.57
N SER A 522 29.03 -12.55 30.38
CA SER A 522 30.10 -12.24 31.35
C SER A 522 30.37 -10.74 31.39
N PRO A 523 30.74 -10.20 32.57
CA PRO A 523 31.11 -8.78 32.71
C PRO A 523 32.18 -8.33 31.73
N ASP A 524 33.18 -9.17 31.45
CA ASP A 524 34.29 -8.85 30.55
C ASP A 524 33.81 -8.69 29.11
N LEU A 525 32.94 -9.60 28.63
CA LEU A 525 32.41 -9.53 27.26
C LEU A 525 31.43 -8.36 27.10
N ILE A 526 30.58 -8.11 28.09
CA ILE A 526 29.68 -6.96 28.12
C ILE A 526 30.49 -5.65 28.09
N ASP A 527 31.53 -5.55 28.92
CA ASP A 527 32.38 -4.36 28.99
C ASP A 527 33.12 -4.10 27.67
N ALA A 528 33.68 -5.15 27.06
CA ALA A 528 34.36 -5.03 25.78
C ALA A 528 33.40 -4.55 24.67
N ALA A 529 32.19 -5.10 24.61
CA ALA A 529 31.17 -4.70 23.65
C ALA A 529 30.69 -3.26 23.90
N CYS A 530 30.38 -2.91 25.14
CA CYS A 530 29.89 -1.59 25.50
C CYS A 530 30.97 -0.50 25.35
N ALA A 531 32.24 -0.80 25.64
CA ALA A 531 33.34 0.14 25.43
C ALA A 531 33.53 0.49 23.94
N THR A 532 33.26 -0.46 23.07
CA THR A 532 33.31 -0.24 21.62
C THR A 532 32.06 0.47 21.10
N TYR A 533 30.89 0.14 21.66
CA TYR A 533 29.62 0.70 21.24
C TYR A 533 29.43 2.15 21.69
N PHE A 534 29.71 2.43 22.96
CA PHE A 534 29.57 3.76 23.53
C PHE A 534 30.85 4.57 23.38
N ILE A 535 30.82 5.63 22.59
CA ILE A 535 31.95 6.56 22.47
C ILE A 535 32.15 7.23 23.84
N SER A 536 33.31 7.03 24.44
CA SER A 536 33.65 7.67 25.73
C SER A 536 33.77 9.19 25.56
N GLU A 537 33.44 9.98 26.59
CA GLU A 537 33.56 11.45 26.56
C GLU A 537 34.99 11.91 26.27
N VAL A 538 35.99 11.08 26.59
CA VAL A 538 37.39 11.34 26.28
C VAL A 538 37.63 11.40 24.75
N GLN A 539 36.88 10.62 23.97
CA GLN A 539 36.99 10.67 22.51
C GLN A 539 36.25 11.88 21.88
N LYS A 540 35.26 12.45 22.57
CA LYS A 540 34.59 13.69 22.10
C LYS A 540 35.55 14.89 22.10
N ASN A 541 36.50 14.95 23.03
CA ASN A 541 37.52 16.01 23.11
C ASN A 541 38.57 15.90 21.99
N PHE A 542 38.83 14.69 21.43
CA PHE A 542 39.71 14.51 20.29
C PHE A 542 39.12 15.05 18.98
N GLY A 543 37.81 14.92 18.77
CA GLY A 543 37.10 15.47 17.60
C GLY A 543 36.99 17.00 17.64
N ALA A 544 36.80 17.59 18.82
CA ALA A 544 36.71 19.03 18.97
C ALA A 544 38.05 19.76 18.74
N SER A 545 39.17 19.11 19.04
CA SER A 545 40.51 19.66 18.79
C SER A 545 40.97 19.56 17.32
N MET A 546 40.32 18.76 16.47
CA MET A 546 40.60 18.68 15.04
C MET A 546 39.80 19.68 14.19
N GLN A 547 38.75 20.31 14.72
CA GLN A 547 37.98 21.35 14.01
C GLN A 547 38.53 22.78 14.24
N LEU A 548 39.64 22.92 14.97
CA LEU A 548 40.32 24.20 15.26
C LEU A 548 41.71 24.30 14.61
N LYS A 549 41.95 23.59 13.50
CA LYS A 549 43.14 23.86 12.67
C LYS A 549 42.76 24.04 11.21
#